data_d06d5a82416fc6e14b53a2d80c7cfe96
#
_entry.id   d06d5a82416fc6e14b53a2d80c7cfe96
#
_cell.length_a   1.000
_cell.length_b   1.000
_cell.length_c   1.000
_cell.angle_alpha   90.00
_cell.angle_beta   90.00
_cell.angle_gamma   90.00
#
_symmetry.space_group_name_H-M   'P 1'
#
loop_
_entity.id
_entity.type
_entity.pdbx_description
1 polymer ?
#
loop_
_entity_poly.entity_id
_entity_poly.type
_entity_poly.pdbx_seq_one_letter_code
_entity_poly.pdbx_strand_id
1 'polypeptide(L)'
;FGKAVLEEVLAGNIKELVLVNCCDTIRSVYDILEDSGQMDFLYMIDMLHCDIECSRERTAMQLKALTSAYASYKGTTFDKAAFLKAFQPKERTQEPHLAVLGARMGQELFEMTSKSMPLPVVNETCVYNRSVGENLPSEDMDFDALMEWYAGELLHQIPCMRMMDHAGRKQLYQDPSLKGIIYHTVKFCDFYSFEYADIKGHTDVPLLKIESDFTLQSSGQLSTRLEAFAESLGIQKETKKERTMGKGYYAGIDSGSTSTDVVILDKDRKIISSVIMPTGAGAANGAERALEEALEQADIAREDLDAVVTTGYGRTAISDG
;
A
#
# COMPACT_ATOMS: atom_id res chain seq x y z
N PHE A 1 12.55 -7.04 -2.20
CA PHE A 1 11.89 -7.31 -3.49
C PHE A 1 12.58 -8.45 -4.23
N GLY A 2 13.89 -8.35 -4.57
CA GLY A 2 14.60 -9.39 -5.33
C GLY A 2 14.49 -10.79 -4.71
N LYS A 3 14.70 -10.90 -3.40
CA LYS A 3 14.51 -12.18 -2.68
C LYS A 3 13.11 -12.77 -2.85
N ALA A 4 12.07 -11.95 -2.73
CA ALA A 4 10.68 -12.43 -2.89
C ALA A 4 10.43 -12.94 -4.32
N VAL A 5 10.94 -12.26 -5.35
CA VAL A 5 10.83 -12.73 -6.73
C VAL A 5 11.53 -14.08 -6.91
N LEU A 6 12.74 -14.24 -6.38
CA LEU A 6 13.49 -15.50 -6.45
C LEU A 6 12.76 -16.63 -5.74
N GLU A 7 12.20 -16.38 -4.55
CA GLU A 7 11.41 -17.37 -3.80
C GLU A 7 10.18 -17.84 -4.58
N GLU A 8 9.44 -16.91 -5.22
CA GLU A 8 8.26 -17.25 -6.04
C GLU A 8 8.63 -18.05 -7.31
N VAL A 9 9.75 -17.73 -7.95
CA VAL A 9 10.26 -18.51 -9.08
C VAL A 9 10.69 -19.92 -8.64
N LEU A 10 11.46 -20.01 -7.55
CA LEU A 10 11.90 -21.31 -7.00
C LEU A 10 10.72 -22.19 -6.56
N ALA A 11 9.65 -21.58 -6.04
CA ALA A 11 8.41 -22.27 -5.72
C ALA A 11 7.60 -22.70 -6.97
N GLY A 12 8.00 -22.27 -8.17
CA GLY A 12 7.31 -22.57 -9.41
C GLY A 12 6.06 -21.73 -9.68
N ASN A 13 5.82 -20.68 -8.88
CA ASN A 13 4.66 -19.82 -9.01
C ASN A 13 4.79 -18.81 -10.17
N ILE A 14 6.01 -18.46 -10.55
CA ILE A 14 6.32 -17.57 -11.66
C ILE A 14 7.16 -18.30 -12.70
N LYS A 15 6.67 -18.38 -13.94
CA LYS A 15 7.36 -19.02 -15.08
C LYS A 15 7.67 -18.03 -16.19
N GLU A 16 6.97 -16.93 -16.25
CA GLU A 16 7.15 -15.90 -17.26
C GLU A 16 7.37 -14.56 -16.54
N LEU A 17 8.41 -13.83 -16.89
CA LEU A 17 8.76 -12.60 -16.21
C LEU A 17 9.40 -11.60 -17.18
N VAL A 18 8.93 -10.37 -17.11
CA VAL A 18 9.57 -9.21 -17.73
C VAL A 18 10.07 -8.30 -16.62
N LEU A 19 11.34 -8.01 -16.61
CA LEU A 19 11.99 -7.11 -15.67
C LEU A 19 12.39 -5.82 -16.37
N VAL A 20 12.42 -4.75 -15.60
CA VAL A 20 12.94 -3.44 -16.04
C VAL A 20 14.28 -3.21 -15.38
N ASN A 21 15.30 -2.94 -16.16
CA ASN A 21 16.66 -2.62 -15.69
C ASN A 21 16.67 -1.25 -14.99
N CYS A 22 16.10 -1.20 -13.79
CA CYS A 22 15.97 0.03 -13.01
C CYS A 22 16.97 0.13 -11.85
N CYS A 23 17.67 -0.95 -11.47
CA CYS A 23 18.70 -0.95 -10.42
C CYS A 23 19.54 -2.22 -10.47
N ASP A 24 20.71 -2.18 -9.82
CA ASP A 24 21.64 -3.31 -9.79
C ASP A 24 21.03 -4.58 -9.17
N THR A 25 20.14 -4.41 -8.17
CA THR A 25 19.42 -5.55 -7.59
C THR A 25 18.57 -6.28 -8.64
N ILE A 26 17.82 -5.56 -9.50
CA ILE A 26 17.00 -6.16 -10.54
C ILE A 26 17.86 -6.83 -11.60
N ARG A 27 19.00 -6.22 -11.97
CA ARG A 27 19.95 -6.83 -12.89
C ARG A 27 20.49 -8.14 -12.33
N SER A 28 20.92 -8.15 -11.07
CA SER A 28 21.40 -9.37 -10.41
C SER A 28 20.33 -10.45 -10.31
N VAL A 29 19.06 -10.08 -10.08
CA VAL A 29 17.93 -11.03 -10.09
C VAL A 29 17.77 -11.62 -11.48
N TYR A 30 17.84 -10.82 -12.54
CA TYR A 30 17.75 -11.28 -13.91
C TYR A 30 18.85 -12.30 -14.22
N ASP A 31 20.12 -11.95 -13.93
CA ASP A 31 21.27 -12.81 -14.19
C ASP A 31 21.15 -14.16 -13.46
N ILE A 32 20.70 -14.17 -12.20
CA ILE A 32 20.44 -15.39 -11.42
C ILE A 32 19.33 -16.23 -12.06
N LEU A 33 18.25 -15.61 -12.51
CA LEU A 33 17.11 -16.32 -13.12
C LEU A 33 17.47 -16.88 -14.49
N GLU A 34 18.25 -16.14 -15.28
CA GLU A 34 18.75 -16.58 -16.58
C GLU A 34 19.66 -17.80 -16.41
N ASP A 35 20.64 -17.75 -15.49
CA ASP A 35 21.55 -18.84 -15.19
C ASP A 35 20.85 -20.08 -14.61
N SER A 36 19.75 -19.89 -13.87
CA SER A 36 18.98 -20.99 -13.28
C SER A 36 18.27 -21.87 -14.30
N GLY A 37 17.95 -21.34 -15.49
CA GLY A 37 17.18 -22.03 -16.52
C GLY A 37 15.76 -22.44 -16.11
N GLN A 38 15.20 -21.86 -15.05
CA GLN A 38 13.87 -22.23 -14.51
C GLN A 38 12.71 -21.43 -15.11
N MET A 39 13.03 -20.44 -15.94
CA MET A 39 12.02 -19.56 -16.55
C MET A 39 11.63 -20.07 -17.95
N ASP A 40 10.34 -20.11 -18.23
CA ASP A 40 9.83 -20.41 -19.56
C ASP A 40 9.95 -19.19 -20.48
N PHE A 41 9.81 -17.98 -19.92
CA PHE A 41 10.07 -16.72 -20.59
C PHE A 41 10.68 -15.71 -19.62
N LEU A 42 11.84 -15.20 -19.96
CA LEU A 42 12.53 -14.15 -19.20
C LEU A 42 12.99 -13.05 -20.17
N TYR A 43 12.66 -11.81 -19.85
CA TYR A 43 13.03 -10.67 -20.68
C TYR A 43 13.41 -9.45 -19.82
N MET A 44 14.41 -8.68 -20.27
CA MET A 44 14.83 -7.43 -19.62
C MET A 44 14.57 -6.27 -20.56
N ILE A 45 13.94 -5.22 -20.05
CA ILE A 45 13.77 -3.93 -20.73
C ILE A 45 14.71 -2.91 -20.06
N ASP A 46 15.47 -2.20 -20.86
CA ASP A 46 16.23 -1.02 -20.40
C ASP A 46 15.32 0.21 -20.44
N MET A 47 14.86 0.67 -19.29
CA MET A 47 14.10 1.89 -19.21
C MET A 47 15.03 3.10 -19.14
N LEU A 48 14.81 4.04 -20.04
CA LEU A 48 15.52 5.31 -20.06
C LEU A 48 14.87 6.28 -19.05
N HIS A 49 15.67 7.16 -18.46
CA HIS A 49 15.23 8.03 -17.36
C HIS A 49 14.90 9.46 -17.81
N CYS A 50 14.68 9.67 -19.10
CA CYS A 50 14.32 10.96 -19.68
C CYS A 50 13.29 10.79 -20.78
N ASP A 51 12.36 11.74 -20.86
CA ASP A 51 11.31 11.78 -21.89
C ASP A 51 11.73 12.74 -23.00
N ILE A 52 12.66 12.28 -23.86
CA ILE A 52 13.11 12.97 -25.07
C ILE A 52 12.94 12.06 -26.28
N GLU A 53 12.95 12.63 -27.48
CA GLU A 53 12.67 11.92 -28.74
C GLU A 53 13.47 10.60 -28.88
N CYS A 54 14.79 10.67 -28.77
CA CYS A 54 15.64 9.48 -28.91
C CYS A 54 15.38 8.43 -27.81
N SER A 55 14.91 8.82 -26.62
CA SER A 55 14.50 7.89 -25.58
C SER A 55 13.20 7.19 -25.91
N ARG A 56 12.24 7.91 -26.48
CA ARG A 56 10.97 7.33 -26.95
C ARG A 56 11.21 6.33 -28.07
N GLU A 57 12.02 6.68 -29.08
CA GLU A 57 12.40 5.78 -30.16
C GLU A 57 13.06 4.49 -29.64
N ARG A 58 14.06 4.62 -28.76
CA ARG A 58 14.72 3.43 -28.17
C ARG A 58 13.79 2.59 -27.32
N THR A 59 12.91 3.20 -26.55
CA THR A 59 11.91 2.48 -25.75
C THR A 59 10.91 1.79 -26.67
N ALA A 60 10.45 2.44 -27.74
CA ALA A 60 9.57 1.83 -28.74
C ALA A 60 10.22 0.60 -29.41
N MET A 61 11.51 0.68 -29.77
CA MET A 61 12.25 -0.45 -30.31
C MET A 61 12.29 -1.64 -29.33
N GLN A 62 12.51 -1.39 -28.04
CA GLN A 62 12.51 -2.45 -27.03
C GLN A 62 11.12 -3.06 -26.84
N LEU A 63 10.06 -2.26 -26.86
CA LEU A 63 8.67 -2.73 -26.78
C LEU A 63 8.31 -3.60 -28.00
N LYS A 64 8.73 -3.20 -29.20
CA LYS A 64 8.58 -4.00 -30.43
C LYS A 64 9.31 -5.34 -30.31
N ALA A 65 10.54 -5.32 -29.82
CA ALA A 65 11.34 -6.53 -29.61
C ALA A 65 10.73 -7.46 -28.56
N LEU A 66 10.31 -6.92 -27.41
CA LEU A 66 9.60 -7.70 -26.38
C LEU A 66 8.31 -8.32 -26.92
N THR A 67 7.49 -7.54 -27.60
CA THR A 67 6.22 -8.01 -28.18
C THR A 67 6.45 -9.13 -29.17
N SER A 68 7.45 -9.01 -30.04
CA SER A 68 7.83 -10.03 -31.01
C SER A 68 8.37 -11.30 -30.35
N ALA A 69 9.23 -11.16 -29.34
CA ALA A 69 9.78 -12.28 -28.58
C ALA A 69 8.67 -13.06 -27.83
N TYR A 70 7.76 -12.34 -27.18
CA TYR A 70 6.67 -12.95 -26.43
C TYR A 70 5.64 -13.62 -27.36
N ALA A 71 5.30 -12.96 -28.48
CA ALA A 71 4.41 -13.55 -29.49
C ALA A 71 4.99 -14.85 -30.07
N SER A 72 6.30 -14.86 -30.36
CA SER A 72 7.00 -16.06 -30.83
C SER A 72 6.99 -17.17 -29.76
N TYR A 73 7.24 -16.85 -28.52
CA TYR A 73 7.19 -17.80 -27.41
C TYR A 73 5.78 -18.41 -27.24
N LYS A 74 4.73 -17.59 -27.33
CA LYS A 74 3.34 -18.06 -27.21
C LYS A 74 2.78 -18.69 -28.50
N GLY A 75 3.44 -18.59 -29.63
CA GLY A 75 2.90 -18.99 -30.91
C GLY A 75 1.70 -18.15 -31.36
N THR A 76 1.67 -16.87 -31.00
CA THR A 76 0.57 -15.94 -31.28
C THR A 76 1.05 -14.74 -32.08
N THR A 77 0.15 -13.84 -32.45
CA THR A 77 0.45 -12.54 -33.01
C THR A 77 -0.03 -11.42 -32.08
N PHE A 78 0.47 -10.21 -32.31
CA PHE A 78 0.02 -9.02 -31.57
C PHE A 78 -1.49 -8.80 -31.79
N ASP A 79 -2.23 -8.76 -30.68
CA ASP A 79 -3.67 -8.45 -30.69
C ASP A 79 -3.88 -6.96 -30.42
N LYS A 80 -4.09 -6.22 -31.53
CA LYS A 80 -4.33 -4.78 -31.49
C LYS A 80 -5.58 -4.43 -30.71
N ALA A 81 -6.66 -5.19 -30.84
CA ALA A 81 -7.92 -4.88 -30.17
C ALA A 81 -7.81 -5.04 -28.64
N ALA A 82 -7.14 -6.11 -28.19
CA ALA A 82 -6.82 -6.29 -26.77
C ALA A 82 -5.89 -5.19 -26.25
N PHE A 83 -4.90 -4.76 -27.04
CA PHE A 83 -4.00 -3.68 -26.67
C PHE A 83 -4.77 -2.37 -26.46
N LEU A 84 -5.57 -1.94 -27.42
CA LEU A 84 -6.38 -0.71 -27.33
C LEU A 84 -7.33 -0.73 -26.13
N LYS A 85 -7.97 -1.89 -25.87
CA LYS A 85 -8.87 -2.06 -24.73
C LYS A 85 -8.17 -1.99 -23.38
N ALA A 86 -6.87 -2.27 -23.32
CA ALA A 86 -6.10 -2.24 -22.07
C ALA A 86 -5.89 -0.81 -21.51
N PHE A 87 -6.02 0.21 -22.35
CA PHE A 87 -5.81 1.59 -21.96
C PHE A 87 -7.13 2.28 -21.65
N GLN A 88 -7.28 2.66 -20.39
CA GLN A 88 -8.44 3.44 -19.93
C GLN A 88 -7.92 4.69 -19.23
N PRO A 89 -8.54 5.87 -19.46
CA PRO A 89 -8.22 7.07 -18.71
C PRO A 89 -8.50 6.81 -17.23
N LYS A 90 -7.58 7.23 -16.37
CA LYS A 90 -7.80 7.20 -14.93
C LYS A 90 -8.50 8.49 -14.52
N GLU A 91 -9.73 8.39 -14.07
CA GLU A 91 -10.41 9.52 -13.46
C GLU A 91 -9.77 9.82 -12.09
N ARG A 92 -9.36 11.07 -11.88
CA ARG A 92 -8.93 11.55 -10.57
C ARG A 92 -10.15 11.89 -9.74
N THR A 93 -10.16 11.43 -8.49
CA THR A 93 -11.21 11.81 -7.56
C THR A 93 -11.14 13.31 -7.27
N GLN A 94 -12.31 13.96 -7.24
CA GLN A 94 -12.49 15.34 -6.80
C GLN A 94 -12.90 15.42 -5.33
N GLU A 95 -13.22 14.27 -4.75
CA GLU A 95 -13.61 14.16 -3.35
C GLU A 95 -12.41 14.28 -2.40
N PRO A 96 -12.62 14.78 -1.19
CA PRO A 96 -11.57 14.80 -0.17
C PRO A 96 -11.00 13.40 0.07
N HIS A 97 -9.69 13.26 -0.05
CA HIS A 97 -9.02 11.97 0.05
C HIS A 97 -7.63 12.08 0.68
N LEU A 98 -7.07 10.94 1.02
CA LEU A 98 -5.66 10.77 1.39
C LEU A 98 -4.93 10.08 0.24
N ALA A 99 -3.66 10.35 0.07
CA ALA A 99 -2.84 9.67 -0.92
C ALA A 99 -1.71 8.86 -0.26
N VAL A 100 -1.48 7.65 -0.76
CA VAL A 100 -0.22 6.93 -0.53
C VAL A 100 0.73 7.26 -1.65
N LEU A 101 1.84 7.91 -1.34
CA LEU A 101 2.90 8.27 -2.29
C LEU A 101 4.18 7.45 -2.02
N GLY A 102 5.13 7.55 -2.92
CA GLY A 102 6.46 6.98 -2.76
C GLY A 102 6.64 5.60 -3.41
N ALA A 103 7.38 4.73 -2.76
CA ALA A 103 7.68 3.39 -3.25
C ALA A 103 6.43 2.50 -3.25
N ARG A 104 6.46 1.45 -4.09
CA ARG A 104 5.38 0.45 -4.12
C ARG A 104 5.04 -0.05 -2.72
N MET A 105 3.78 0.01 -2.38
CA MET A 105 3.21 -0.58 -1.17
C MET A 105 2.60 -1.95 -1.52
N GLY A 106 2.84 -2.96 -0.69
CA GLY A 106 2.18 -4.27 -0.83
C GLY A 106 0.68 -4.15 -0.59
N GLN A 107 -0.10 -5.04 -1.20
CA GLN A 107 -1.56 -5.00 -1.14
C GLN A 107 -2.09 -5.06 0.30
N GLU A 108 -1.57 -5.96 1.12
CA GLU A 108 -1.98 -6.11 2.53
C GLU A 108 -1.72 -4.85 3.36
N LEU A 109 -0.54 -4.23 3.18
CA LEU A 109 -0.20 -2.98 3.86
C LEU A 109 -1.10 -1.83 3.39
N PHE A 110 -1.41 -1.77 2.10
CA PHE A 110 -2.32 -0.77 1.54
C PHE A 110 -3.75 -0.92 2.09
N GLU A 111 -4.25 -2.15 2.18
CA GLU A 111 -5.58 -2.43 2.75
C GLU A 111 -5.63 -2.09 4.25
N MET A 112 -4.61 -2.46 5.02
CA MET A 112 -4.48 -2.07 6.42
C MET A 112 -4.47 -0.55 6.56
N THR A 113 -3.67 0.14 5.74
CA THR A 113 -3.61 1.60 5.71
C THR A 113 -4.97 2.20 5.41
N SER A 114 -5.65 1.72 4.36
CA SER A 114 -6.96 2.24 3.95
C SER A 114 -8.05 2.03 5.02
N LYS A 115 -8.03 0.87 5.69
CA LYS A 115 -8.97 0.58 6.79
C LYS A 115 -8.77 1.47 8.01
N SER A 116 -7.52 1.89 8.27
CA SER A 116 -7.19 2.76 9.42
C SER A 116 -7.54 4.23 9.20
N MET A 117 -7.81 4.66 7.96
CA MET A 117 -8.02 6.07 7.63
C MET A 117 -9.49 6.50 7.67
N PRO A 118 -9.76 7.78 8.02
CA PRO A 118 -11.13 8.33 8.05
C PRO A 118 -11.66 8.75 6.68
N LEU A 119 -10.79 8.88 5.68
CA LEU A 119 -11.14 9.26 4.31
C LEU A 119 -10.71 8.17 3.32
N PRO A 120 -11.26 8.15 2.10
CA PRO A 120 -10.77 7.30 1.02
C PRO A 120 -9.28 7.49 0.80
N VAL A 121 -8.55 6.40 0.59
CA VAL A 121 -7.11 6.40 0.33
C VAL A 121 -6.85 6.04 -1.13
N VAL A 122 -6.20 6.94 -1.85
CA VAL A 122 -5.80 6.74 -3.24
C VAL A 122 -4.38 6.23 -3.29
N ASN A 123 -4.14 5.16 -4.05
CA ASN A 123 -2.80 4.62 -4.25
C ASN A 123 -2.11 5.36 -5.39
N GLU A 124 -1.17 6.25 -5.04
CA GLU A 124 -0.35 7.04 -5.96
C GLU A 124 1.13 6.63 -5.88
N THR A 125 1.39 5.40 -5.44
CA THR A 125 2.75 4.85 -5.42
C THR A 125 3.29 4.60 -6.82
N CYS A 126 4.59 4.45 -6.96
CA CYS A 126 5.31 4.35 -8.24
C CYS A 126 4.81 3.28 -9.23
N VAL A 127 4.00 2.32 -8.79
CA VAL A 127 3.49 1.24 -9.65
C VAL A 127 1.99 1.31 -9.91
N TYR A 128 1.23 2.05 -9.11
CA TYR A 128 -0.23 2.07 -9.19
C TYR A 128 -0.78 3.28 -9.94
N ASN A 129 -0.14 4.41 -9.83
CA ASN A 129 -0.59 5.61 -10.53
C ASN A 129 -0.04 5.65 -11.94
N ARG A 130 -0.46 4.72 -12.78
CA ARG A 130 -0.21 4.74 -14.21
C ARG A 130 -1.52 4.98 -14.92
N SER A 131 -1.78 6.24 -15.21
CA SER A 131 -2.83 6.64 -16.14
C SER A 131 -2.16 6.96 -17.47
N VAL A 132 -2.73 6.52 -18.57
CA VAL A 132 -2.40 7.10 -19.85
C VAL A 132 -2.87 8.55 -19.87
N GLY A 133 -2.18 9.39 -20.64
CA GLY A 133 -2.56 10.78 -20.83
C GLY A 133 -3.96 10.93 -21.46
N GLU A 134 -4.34 12.15 -21.73
CA GLU A 134 -5.64 12.45 -22.36
C GLU A 134 -5.77 11.89 -23.78
N ASN A 135 -4.63 11.67 -24.46
CA ASN A 135 -4.58 11.17 -25.83
C ASN A 135 -4.50 9.64 -25.84
N LEU A 136 -5.65 9.00 -25.88
CA LEU A 136 -5.72 7.54 -26.04
C LEU A 136 -5.22 7.09 -27.43
N PRO A 137 -4.70 5.85 -27.56
CA PRO A 137 -4.28 5.32 -28.84
C PRO A 137 -5.51 5.13 -29.75
N SER A 138 -5.36 5.43 -31.02
CA SER A 138 -6.44 5.39 -31.97
C SER A 138 -6.43 4.11 -32.81
N GLU A 139 -7.61 3.70 -33.31
CA GLU A 139 -7.77 2.45 -34.08
C GLU A 139 -7.03 2.49 -35.45
N ASP A 140 -6.73 3.66 -35.98
CA ASP A 140 -6.00 3.84 -37.25
C ASP A 140 -4.47 3.72 -37.09
N MET A 141 -3.94 3.80 -35.86
CA MET A 141 -2.51 3.57 -35.63
C MET A 141 -2.10 2.16 -36.04
N ASP A 142 -1.01 2.02 -36.75
CA ASP A 142 -0.38 0.73 -36.98
C ASP A 142 0.43 0.27 -35.75
N PHE A 143 1.05 -0.91 -35.85
CA PHE A 143 1.82 -1.47 -34.74
C PHE A 143 2.98 -0.58 -34.33
N ASP A 144 3.66 0.03 -35.30
CA ASP A 144 4.81 0.88 -35.02
C ASP A 144 4.39 2.17 -34.31
N ALA A 145 3.34 2.80 -34.77
CA ALA A 145 2.77 4.00 -34.17
C ALA A 145 2.24 3.73 -32.75
N LEU A 146 1.61 2.57 -32.51
CA LEU A 146 1.16 2.14 -31.18
C LEU A 146 2.33 1.97 -30.21
N MET A 147 3.44 1.38 -30.64
CA MET A 147 4.62 1.21 -29.78
C MET A 147 5.33 2.51 -29.48
N GLU A 148 5.35 3.45 -30.44
CA GLU A 148 5.88 4.79 -30.24
C GLU A 148 5.01 5.61 -29.28
N TRP A 149 3.69 5.57 -29.45
CA TRP A 149 2.75 6.16 -28.52
C TRP A 149 2.94 5.61 -27.10
N TYR A 150 2.99 4.29 -26.97
CA TYR A 150 3.13 3.63 -25.65
C TYR A 150 4.48 3.93 -24.98
N ALA A 151 5.55 4.01 -25.76
CA ALA A 151 6.85 4.44 -25.28
C ALA A 151 6.81 5.88 -24.71
N GLY A 152 6.14 6.79 -25.41
CA GLY A 152 5.91 8.15 -24.94
C GLY A 152 5.13 8.20 -23.64
N GLU A 153 4.01 7.47 -23.55
CA GLU A 153 3.20 7.38 -22.33
C GLU A 153 3.97 6.80 -21.15
N LEU A 154 4.77 5.75 -21.38
CA LEU A 154 5.60 5.15 -20.33
C LEU A 154 6.66 6.10 -19.78
N LEU A 155 7.30 6.88 -20.65
CA LEU A 155 8.36 7.82 -20.26
C LEU A 155 7.80 9.10 -19.65
N HIS A 156 6.63 9.55 -20.12
CA HIS A 156 5.95 10.72 -19.58
C HIS A 156 5.31 10.47 -18.21
N GLN A 157 4.85 9.25 -17.95
CA GLN A 157 4.36 8.86 -16.65
C GLN A 157 5.54 8.64 -15.71
N ILE A 158 5.66 9.45 -14.69
CA ILE A 158 6.80 9.42 -13.78
C ILE A 158 6.53 8.47 -12.60
N PRO A 159 6.75 7.17 -12.76
CA PRO A 159 6.51 6.22 -11.69
C PRO A 159 7.66 6.18 -10.69
N CYS A 160 8.82 6.72 -11.02
CA CYS A 160 10.04 6.55 -10.24
C CYS A 160 10.83 7.85 -10.15
N MET A 161 11.39 8.11 -8.96
CA MET A 161 12.30 9.24 -8.68
C MET A 161 13.62 9.21 -9.47
N ARG A 162 13.87 8.16 -10.24
CA ARG A 162 15.00 8.09 -11.17
C ARG A 162 14.79 8.85 -12.47
N MET A 163 13.54 9.19 -12.79
CA MET A 163 13.26 10.01 -13.98
C MET A 163 13.85 11.42 -13.80
N MET A 164 14.33 12.01 -14.89
CA MET A 164 14.93 13.36 -14.87
C MET A 164 13.89 14.46 -14.64
N ASP A 165 12.66 14.27 -15.11
CA ASP A 165 11.56 15.20 -14.90
C ASP A 165 10.65 14.71 -13.76
N HIS A 166 10.47 15.55 -12.76
CA HIS A 166 9.63 15.30 -11.60
C HIS A 166 8.38 16.20 -11.53
N ALA A 167 8.10 16.97 -12.60
CA ALA A 167 6.99 17.93 -12.59
C ALA A 167 5.64 17.24 -12.32
N GLY A 168 5.39 16.07 -12.93
CA GLY A 168 4.18 15.30 -12.73
C GLY A 168 4.01 14.82 -11.28
N ARG A 169 5.10 14.51 -10.57
CA ARG A 169 5.02 14.10 -9.16
C ARG A 169 4.60 15.25 -8.26
N LYS A 170 5.04 16.47 -8.55
CA LYS A 170 4.65 17.65 -7.77
C LYS A 170 3.13 17.88 -7.80
N GLN A 171 2.47 17.56 -8.89
CA GLN A 171 1.01 17.65 -9.01
C GLN A 171 0.30 16.70 -8.03
N LEU A 172 0.90 15.57 -7.65
CA LEU A 172 0.29 14.61 -6.74
C LEU A 172 0.11 15.15 -5.32
N TYR A 173 1.03 15.98 -4.84
CA TYR A 173 0.95 16.57 -3.50
C TYR A 173 0.50 18.02 -3.49
N GLN A 174 0.16 18.58 -4.64
CA GLN A 174 -0.45 19.90 -4.79
C GLN A 174 -1.95 19.81 -5.11
N ASP A 175 -2.54 18.62 -5.10
CA ASP A 175 -3.97 18.44 -5.34
C ASP A 175 -4.80 19.10 -4.22
N PRO A 176 -5.71 20.04 -4.51
CA PRO A 176 -6.52 20.73 -3.51
C PRO A 176 -7.49 19.80 -2.75
N SER A 177 -7.85 18.66 -3.34
CA SER A 177 -8.70 17.64 -2.69
C SER A 177 -7.93 16.78 -1.69
N LEU A 178 -6.60 16.82 -1.71
CA LEU A 178 -5.74 16.05 -0.83
C LEU A 178 -5.81 16.60 0.61
N LYS A 179 -6.06 15.70 1.57
CA LYS A 179 -6.17 16.03 3.00
C LYS A 179 -5.03 15.49 3.86
N GLY A 180 -4.19 14.65 3.29
CA GLY A 180 -3.00 14.14 3.94
C GLY A 180 -2.27 13.13 3.07
N ILE A 181 -0.99 12.93 3.35
CA ILE A 181 -0.11 12.05 2.61
C ILE A 181 0.46 10.99 3.54
N ILE A 182 0.35 9.74 3.12
CA ILE A 182 1.08 8.61 3.71
C ILE A 182 2.22 8.28 2.75
N TYR A 183 3.43 8.67 3.12
CA TYR A 183 4.60 8.49 2.28
C TYR A 183 5.30 7.17 2.58
N HIS A 184 5.26 6.25 1.65
CA HIS A 184 5.84 4.92 1.79
C HIS A 184 7.27 4.86 1.22
N THR A 185 8.20 4.39 2.05
CA THR A 185 9.56 4.05 1.63
C THR A 185 9.82 2.57 1.86
N VAL A 186 10.69 2.00 1.03
CA VAL A 186 11.18 0.63 1.22
C VAL A 186 12.61 0.69 1.70
N LYS A 187 12.97 -0.15 2.68
CA LYS A 187 14.35 -0.25 3.15
C LYS A 187 15.31 -0.45 1.97
N PHE A 188 16.41 0.27 2.00
CA PHE A 188 17.45 0.29 0.97
C PHE A 188 17.04 0.92 -0.37
N CYS A 189 15.91 1.64 -0.44
CA CYS A 189 15.56 2.46 -1.59
C CYS A 189 15.76 3.95 -1.27
N ASP A 190 16.96 4.47 -1.54
CA ASP A 190 17.35 5.83 -1.17
C ASP A 190 16.58 6.91 -1.94
N PHE A 191 16.19 6.64 -3.19
CA PHE A 191 15.50 7.61 -4.04
C PHE A 191 14.23 8.18 -3.40
N TYR A 192 13.40 7.34 -2.80
CA TYR A 192 12.19 7.79 -2.11
C TYR A 192 12.46 8.47 -0.76
N SER A 193 13.63 8.23 -0.17
CA SER A 193 14.04 8.97 1.02
C SER A 193 14.41 10.42 0.69
N PHE A 194 15.03 10.65 -0.47
CA PHE A 194 15.31 12.01 -0.98
C PHE A 194 14.02 12.75 -1.32
N GLU A 195 13.09 12.11 -2.05
CA GLU A 195 11.80 12.72 -2.37
C GLU A 195 11.00 13.09 -1.11
N TYR A 196 11.01 12.23 -0.09
CA TYR A 196 10.35 12.55 1.19
C TYR A 196 10.87 13.83 1.81
N ALA A 197 12.17 14.05 1.76
CA ALA A 197 12.79 15.27 2.29
C ALA A 197 12.33 16.52 1.49
N ASP A 198 12.20 16.40 0.17
CA ASP A 198 11.69 17.47 -0.69
C ASP A 198 10.21 17.77 -0.41
N ILE A 199 9.34 16.74 -0.38
CA ILE A 199 7.91 16.89 -0.12
C ILE A 199 7.66 17.56 1.24
N LYS A 200 8.40 17.15 2.28
CA LYS A 200 8.26 17.72 3.63
C LYS A 200 8.45 19.23 3.67
N GLY A 201 9.25 19.78 2.76
CA GLY A 201 9.46 21.22 2.65
C GLY A 201 8.47 21.95 1.74
N HIS A 202 7.61 21.24 1.00
CA HIS A 202 6.79 21.81 -0.07
C HIS A 202 5.30 21.44 0.01
N THR A 203 4.86 20.79 1.08
CA THR A 203 3.46 20.47 1.30
C THR A 203 2.97 21.00 2.64
N ASP A 204 1.74 21.57 2.63
CA ASP A 204 1.06 22.04 3.82
C ASP A 204 0.11 21.00 4.44
N VAL A 205 -0.14 19.87 3.72
CA VAL A 205 -1.00 18.82 4.24
C VAL A 205 -0.24 17.90 5.21
N PRO A 206 -0.92 17.32 6.20
CA PRO A 206 -0.32 16.34 7.11
C PRO A 206 0.42 15.22 6.38
N LEU A 207 1.62 14.90 6.82
CA LEU A 207 2.53 13.95 6.17
C LEU A 207 3.02 12.90 7.15
N LEU A 208 2.67 11.64 6.92
CA LEU A 208 3.19 10.49 7.65
C LEU A 208 4.18 9.71 6.77
N LYS A 209 5.43 9.55 7.22
CA LYS A 209 6.36 8.60 6.59
C LYS A 209 6.20 7.21 7.22
N ILE A 210 6.01 6.19 6.40
CA ILE A 210 6.11 4.77 6.80
C ILE A 210 7.17 4.07 5.98
N GLU A 211 7.83 3.08 6.58
CA GLU A 211 8.86 2.30 5.92
C GLU A 211 8.54 0.81 6.07
N SER A 212 8.68 0.05 4.99
CA SER A 212 8.55 -1.40 5.01
C SER A 212 9.76 -2.09 4.38
N ASP A 213 9.88 -3.37 4.66
CA ASP A 213 10.83 -4.28 4.01
C ASP A 213 10.12 -5.45 3.32
N PHE A 214 8.82 -5.31 3.08
CA PHE A 214 7.92 -6.36 2.58
C PHE A 214 7.77 -7.56 3.51
N THR A 215 8.11 -7.44 4.81
CA THR A 215 7.83 -8.44 5.83
C THR A 215 6.69 -7.99 6.73
N LEU A 216 5.97 -8.96 7.31
CA LEU A 216 4.84 -8.69 8.22
C LEU A 216 5.28 -8.38 9.66
N GLN A 217 6.58 -8.40 9.96
CA GLN A 217 7.10 -8.31 11.33
C GLN A 217 6.87 -6.97 12.03
N SER A 218 6.44 -5.92 11.32
CA SER A 218 6.25 -4.57 11.87
C SER A 218 4.78 -4.12 11.93
N SER A 219 3.81 -5.00 11.70
CA SER A 219 2.40 -4.64 11.52
C SER A 219 1.80 -3.85 12.71
N GLY A 220 2.09 -4.26 13.96
CA GLY A 220 1.58 -3.59 15.15
C GLY A 220 2.09 -2.16 15.32
N GLN A 221 3.38 -1.90 15.07
CA GLN A 221 3.94 -0.55 15.13
C GLN A 221 3.40 0.34 14.02
N LEU A 222 3.20 -0.22 12.84
CA LEU A 222 2.62 0.50 11.71
C LEU A 222 1.17 0.88 11.97
N SER A 223 0.35 -0.04 12.53
CA SER A 223 -1.03 0.24 12.94
C SER A 223 -1.11 1.44 13.89
N THR A 224 -0.29 1.44 14.96
CA THR A 224 -0.24 2.55 15.91
C THR A 224 0.06 3.89 15.25
N ARG A 225 1.01 3.90 14.32
CA ARG A 225 1.40 5.13 13.62
C ARG A 225 0.31 5.62 12.67
N LEU A 226 -0.37 4.69 12.00
CA LEU A 226 -1.51 5.00 11.13
C LEU A 226 -2.69 5.55 11.92
N GLU A 227 -3.02 4.95 13.07
CA GLU A 227 -4.07 5.42 13.97
C GLU A 227 -3.77 6.83 14.50
N ALA A 228 -2.56 7.07 15.01
CA ALA A 228 -2.14 8.40 15.47
C ALA A 228 -2.19 9.44 14.34
N PHE A 229 -1.86 9.05 13.12
CA PHE A 229 -1.98 9.93 11.96
C PHE A 229 -3.44 10.23 11.64
N ALA A 230 -4.32 9.22 11.63
CA ALA A 230 -5.75 9.40 11.43
C ALA A 230 -6.37 10.36 12.46
N GLU A 231 -5.99 10.24 13.73
CA GLU A 231 -6.40 11.17 14.80
C GLU A 231 -5.89 12.59 14.52
N SER A 232 -4.66 12.75 14.06
CA SER A 232 -4.06 14.05 13.77
C SER A 232 -4.75 14.82 12.64
N LEU A 233 -5.46 14.13 11.74
CA LEU A 233 -6.23 14.74 10.68
C LEU A 233 -7.46 15.51 11.19
N GLY A 234 -7.89 15.26 12.43
CA GLY A 234 -9.08 15.90 13.03
C GLY A 234 -10.40 15.56 12.34
N ILE A 235 -10.40 14.56 11.46
CA ILE A 235 -11.55 14.08 10.71
C ILE A 235 -12.15 12.91 11.47
N GLN A 236 -13.33 13.07 12.03
CA GLN A 236 -14.02 11.96 12.67
C GLN A 236 -14.45 10.96 11.60
N LYS A 237 -14.04 9.70 11.76
CA LYS A 237 -14.61 8.61 10.99
C LYS A 237 -16.12 8.56 11.31
N GLU A 238 -16.97 8.74 10.33
CA GLU A 238 -18.41 8.43 10.52
C GLU A 238 -18.53 6.91 10.76
N THR A 239 -18.36 6.52 12.01
CA THR A 239 -18.77 5.19 12.45
C THR A 239 -20.30 5.19 12.47
N LYS A 240 -20.93 4.70 11.41
CA LYS A 240 -22.29 4.17 11.47
C LYS A 240 -22.28 2.93 12.37
N LYS A 241 -22.12 3.13 13.66
CA LYS A 241 -22.63 2.20 14.66
C LYS A 241 -23.95 2.80 15.16
N GLU A 242 -25.06 2.20 14.83
CA GLU A 242 -26.25 2.32 15.64
C GLU A 242 -25.85 1.89 17.05
N ARG A 243 -25.62 2.87 17.93
CA ARG A 243 -25.41 2.62 19.36
C ARG A 243 -26.76 2.14 19.88
N THR A 244 -26.93 0.83 20.02
CA THR A 244 -27.84 0.32 21.04
C THR A 244 -27.33 0.86 22.35
N MET A 245 -28.13 1.67 23.06
CA MET A 245 -27.76 2.17 24.39
C MET A 245 -27.62 0.94 25.29
N GLY A 246 -26.40 0.66 25.75
CA GLY A 246 -26.11 -0.34 26.77
C GLY A 246 -26.63 0.07 28.14
N LYS A 247 -26.35 -0.71 29.13
CA LYS A 247 -26.85 -0.50 30.52
C LYS A 247 -25.99 0.49 31.34
N GLY A 248 -25.00 1.17 30.74
CA GLY A 248 -24.15 2.13 31.42
C GLY A 248 -22.87 1.53 31.97
N TYR A 249 -22.34 0.46 31.38
CA TYR A 249 -21.08 -0.16 31.75
C TYR A 249 -19.99 0.10 30.69
N TYR A 250 -18.76 0.26 31.16
CA TYR A 250 -17.60 0.58 30.33
C TYR A 250 -16.43 -0.35 30.69
N ALA A 251 -15.75 -0.91 29.71
CA ALA A 251 -14.55 -1.71 29.94
C ALA A 251 -13.29 -1.00 29.44
N GLY A 252 -12.25 -1.00 30.26
CA GLY A 252 -10.89 -0.59 29.91
C GLY A 252 -9.95 -1.77 29.93
N ILE A 253 -9.16 -1.97 28.85
CA ILE A 253 -8.24 -3.09 28.70
C ILE A 253 -6.86 -2.56 28.35
N ASP A 254 -5.85 -2.90 29.17
CA ASP A 254 -4.45 -2.67 28.86
C ASP A 254 -3.78 -4.04 28.62
N SER A 255 -3.45 -4.33 27.36
CA SER A 255 -2.82 -5.59 26.98
C SER A 255 -1.32 -5.41 26.77
N GLY A 256 -0.55 -5.59 27.82
CA GLY A 256 0.90 -5.57 27.79
C GLY A 256 1.52 -6.87 27.25
N SER A 257 2.84 -6.90 27.11
CA SER A 257 3.58 -8.09 26.66
C SER A 257 3.61 -9.22 27.69
N THR A 258 3.43 -8.91 28.98
CA THR A 258 3.55 -9.84 30.11
C THR A 258 2.21 -10.05 30.80
N SER A 259 1.48 -8.96 31.08
CA SER A 259 0.15 -8.98 31.72
C SER A 259 -0.87 -8.25 30.85
N THR A 260 -2.13 -8.63 31.06
CA THR A 260 -3.31 -7.94 30.55
C THR A 260 -4.15 -7.53 31.74
N ASP A 261 -4.45 -6.24 31.82
CA ASP A 261 -5.21 -5.64 32.90
C ASP A 261 -6.56 -5.18 32.34
N VAL A 262 -7.65 -5.55 33.01
CA VAL A 262 -9.02 -5.18 32.64
C VAL A 262 -9.74 -4.53 33.82
N VAL A 263 -10.47 -3.46 33.55
CA VAL A 263 -11.31 -2.79 34.53
C VAL A 263 -12.70 -2.59 33.93
N ILE A 264 -13.75 -2.90 34.68
CA ILE A 264 -15.13 -2.57 34.33
C ILE A 264 -15.65 -1.48 35.25
N LEU A 265 -16.21 -0.45 34.65
CA LEU A 265 -16.80 0.71 35.34
C LEU A 265 -18.31 0.73 35.14
N ASP A 266 -19.05 1.20 36.15
CA ASP A 266 -20.46 1.57 36.04
C ASP A 266 -20.63 3.00 35.47
N LYS A 267 -21.88 3.42 35.26
CA LYS A 267 -22.26 4.76 34.79
C LYS A 267 -21.74 5.92 35.67
N ASP A 268 -21.49 5.66 36.94
CA ASP A 268 -20.98 6.61 37.91
C ASP A 268 -19.43 6.59 37.99
N ARG A 269 -18.80 5.85 37.07
CA ARG A 269 -17.34 5.63 36.94
C ARG A 269 -16.71 4.91 38.14
N LYS A 270 -17.51 4.13 38.83
CA LYS A 270 -17.03 3.29 39.92
C LYS A 270 -16.55 1.96 39.34
N ILE A 271 -15.40 1.49 39.80
CA ILE A 271 -14.87 0.17 39.45
C ILE A 271 -15.76 -0.92 40.10
N ILE A 272 -16.32 -1.77 39.25
CA ILE A 272 -17.16 -2.93 39.67
C ILE A 272 -16.47 -4.26 39.51
N SER A 273 -15.49 -4.34 38.61
CA SER A 273 -14.60 -5.49 38.45
C SER A 273 -13.20 -5.05 38.00
N SER A 274 -12.18 -5.78 38.38
CA SER A 274 -10.79 -5.55 37.97
C SER A 274 -10.04 -6.89 37.97
N VAL A 275 -9.45 -7.20 36.79
CA VAL A 275 -8.72 -8.44 36.54
C VAL A 275 -7.33 -8.12 36.01
N ILE A 276 -6.33 -8.83 36.55
CA ILE A 276 -4.97 -8.83 36.05
C ILE A 276 -4.56 -10.28 35.79
N MET A 277 -4.19 -10.60 34.55
CA MET A 277 -3.76 -11.95 34.22
C MET A 277 -2.60 -11.98 33.24
N PRO A 278 -1.81 -13.06 33.18
CA PRO A 278 -0.75 -13.19 32.19
C PRO A 278 -1.30 -13.15 30.76
N THR A 279 -0.69 -12.34 29.87
CA THR A 279 -1.08 -12.22 28.46
C THR A 279 -0.96 -13.56 27.73
N GLY A 280 0.04 -14.38 28.06
CA GLY A 280 0.24 -15.69 27.46
C GLY A 280 0.72 -15.63 26.01
N ALA A 281 0.46 -16.69 25.24
CA ALA A 281 0.86 -16.80 23.85
C ALA A 281 -0.13 -16.08 22.92
N GLY A 282 -0.04 -14.75 22.84
CA GLY A 282 -0.84 -13.89 21.95
C GLY A 282 -1.68 -12.86 22.69
N ALA A 283 -1.37 -11.59 22.46
CA ALA A 283 -2.01 -10.45 23.13
C ALA A 283 -3.53 -10.39 22.89
N ALA A 284 -3.98 -10.80 21.72
CA ALA A 284 -5.39 -10.90 21.36
C ALA A 284 -6.17 -11.85 22.25
N ASN A 285 -5.69 -13.08 22.35
CA ASN A 285 -6.33 -14.12 23.17
C ASN A 285 -6.24 -13.81 24.67
N GLY A 286 -5.17 -13.12 25.09
CA GLY A 286 -5.00 -12.66 26.46
C GLY A 286 -6.03 -11.59 26.84
N ALA A 287 -6.25 -10.63 25.97
CA ALA A 287 -7.22 -9.55 26.16
C ALA A 287 -8.66 -10.06 26.22
N GLU A 288 -9.03 -10.97 25.33
CA GLU A 288 -10.37 -11.57 25.29
C GLU A 288 -10.67 -12.37 26.57
N ARG A 289 -9.75 -13.25 26.98
CA ARG A 289 -9.90 -14.02 28.23
C ARG A 289 -9.99 -13.13 29.46
N ALA A 290 -9.18 -12.05 29.52
CA ALA A 290 -9.21 -11.16 30.65
C ALA A 290 -10.51 -10.34 30.72
N LEU A 291 -11.08 -9.98 29.56
CA LEU A 291 -12.39 -9.33 29.47
C LEU A 291 -13.50 -10.27 29.91
N GLU A 292 -13.52 -11.52 29.42
CA GLU A 292 -14.51 -12.52 29.83
C GLU A 292 -14.49 -12.75 31.32
N GLU A 293 -13.32 -12.94 31.93
CA GLU A 293 -13.15 -13.09 33.37
C GLU A 293 -13.67 -11.87 34.16
N ALA A 294 -13.39 -10.65 33.66
CA ALA A 294 -13.84 -9.43 34.32
C ALA A 294 -15.37 -9.27 34.24
N LEU A 295 -15.98 -9.65 33.13
CA LEU A 295 -17.44 -9.64 32.93
C LEU A 295 -18.11 -10.67 33.84
N GLU A 296 -17.55 -11.88 33.95
CA GLU A 296 -18.05 -12.95 34.84
C GLU A 296 -18.00 -12.51 36.31
N GLN A 297 -16.89 -11.90 36.73
CA GLN A 297 -16.77 -11.38 38.11
C GLN A 297 -17.75 -10.25 38.41
N ALA A 298 -18.14 -9.47 37.42
CA ALA A 298 -19.10 -8.37 37.53
C ALA A 298 -20.56 -8.83 37.40
N ASP A 299 -20.81 -10.06 36.98
CA ASP A 299 -22.14 -10.60 36.59
C ASP A 299 -22.83 -9.73 35.51
N ILE A 300 -22.03 -9.36 34.47
CA ILE A 300 -22.45 -8.48 33.36
C ILE A 300 -22.25 -9.22 32.05
N ALA A 301 -23.26 -9.13 31.16
CA ALA A 301 -23.13 -9.63 29.80
C ALA A 301 -22.35 -8.64 28.92
N ARG A 302 -21.63 -9.14 27.91
CA ARG A 302 -20.83 -8.31 27.00
C ARG A 302 -21.68 -7.26 26.27
N GLU A 303 -22.89 -7.62 25.90
CA GLU A 303 -23.88 -6.73 25.25
C GLU A 303 -24.35 -5.57 26.15
N ASP A 304 -24.09 -5.63 27.45
CA ASP A 304 -24.43 -4.58 28.41
C ASP A 304 -23.36 -3.47 28.48
N LEU A 305 -22.21 -3.68 27.82
CA LEU A 305 -21.15 -2.66 27.72
C LEU A 305 -21.53 -1.57 26.71
N ASP A 306 -21.47 -0.32 27.12
CA ASP A 306 -21.66 0.85 26.27
C ASP A 306 -20.40 1.13 25.43
N ALA A 307 -19.22 0.84 25.95
CA ALA A 307 -17.96 0.96 25.25
C ALA A 307 -16.86 0.09 25.86
N VAL A 308 -15.95 -0.36 25.01
CA VAL A 308 -14.70 -1.02 25.37
C VAL A 308 -13.55 -0.15 24.86
N VAL A 309 -12.64 0.26 25.75
CA VAL A 309 -11.44 1.01 25.39
C VAL A 309 -10.23 0.12 25.58
N THR A 310 -9.41 0.00 24.55
CA THR A 310 -8.24 -0.88 24.55
C THR A 310 -6.95 -0.10 24.35
N THR A 311 -5.88 -0.50 25.06
CA THR A 311 -4.51 0.00 24.92
C THR A 311 -3.51 -1.15 24.93
N GLY A 312 -2.25 -0.86 24.67
CA GLY A 312 -1.18 -1.87 24.64
C GLY A 312 -1.11 -2.67 23.33
N TYR A 313 -0.42 -3.80 23.36
CA TYR A 313 -0.17 -4.65 22.18
C TYR A 313 -1.41 -5.35 21.62
N GLY A 314 -2.42 -5.58 22.44
CA GLY A 314 -3.67 -6.26 22.07
C GLY A 314 -4.82 -5.34 21.66
N ARG A 315 -4.61 -4.03 21.57
CA ARG A 315 -5.68 -3.04 21.36
C ARG A 315 -6.49 -3.21 20.06
N THR A 316 -5.93 -3.85 19.04
CA THR A 316 -6.64 -4.11 17.75
C THR A 316 -7.36 -5.45 17.70
N ALA A 317 -7.28 -6.23 18.78
CA ALA A 317 -7.75 -7.60 18.78
C ALA A 317 -9.20 -7.74 19.24
N ILE A 318 -9.76 -6.72 19.87
CA ILE A 318 -11.14 -6.72 20.35
C ILE A 318 -11.96 -5.87 19.38
N SER A 319 -12.81 -6.53 18.59
CA SER A 319 -13.54 -5.95 17.46
C SER A 319 -14.65 -4.97 17.84
N ASP A 320 -14.93 -4.77 19.12
CA ASP A 320 -16.04 -3.95 19.63
C ASP A 320 -15.58 -2.69 20.36
N GLY A 321 -14.29 -2.34 20.24
CA GLY A 321 -13.71 -1.15 20.84
C GLY A 321 -13.59 0.03 19.88
#